data_34a3d965694f459cb42ae89b255980ff
#
_entry.id   34a3d965694f459cb42ae89b255980ff
#
_cell.length_a   1.000
_cell.length_b   1.000
_cell.length_c   1.000
_cell.angle_alpha   90.00
_cell.angle_beta   90.00
_cell.angle_gamma   90.00
#
_symmetry.space_group_name_H-M   'P 1'
#
loop_
_entity.id
_entity.type
_entity.pdbx_description
1 polymer ?
#
loop_
_entity_poly.entity_id
_entity_poly.type
_entity_poly.pdbx_seq_one_letter_code
_entity_poly.pdbx_strand_id
1 'polypeptide(L)'
;KGSKTEKNLEALNDVFADIVNVLLFKGEQVINEKDLEADTTKSMFKADGKIHEQERDVSKFWKNGEIRISILGIENQTAQDSDMPLRVISYDGASYKQQLLDKNQKKRYPVATLVLYFGTEEKWSKAKHLYDCFEVPEKLKSFVNDYKINVFNIAFLSSKTIAMFKSDFKII
;
A
#
# COMPACT_ATOMS: atom_id res chain seq x y z
N LYS A 1 -11.99 -14.16 12.08
CA LYS A 1 -12.95 -14.30 10.95
C LYS A 1 -13.00 -13.06 10.03
N GLY A 2 -12.55 -11.87 10.48
CA GLY A 2 -12.54 -10.63 9.67
C GLY A 2 -11.57 -10.65 8.48
N SER A 3 -10.45 -11.32 8.62
CA SER A 3 -9.29 -11.17 7.73
C SER A 3 -9.48 -11.55 6.26
N LYS A 4 -10.27 -12.56 5.94
CA LYS A 4 -10.53 -12.97 4.54
C LYS A 4 -11.55 -12.06 3.84
N THR A 5 -12.49 -11.51 4.60
CA THR A 5 -13.57 -10.68 4.07
C THR A 5 -13.04 -9.31 3.60
N GLU A 6 -12.14 -8.70 4.37
CA GLU A 6 -11.56 -7.39 4.04
C GLU A 6 -10.67 -7.47 2.79
N LYS A 7 -9.81 -8.48 2.67
CA LYS A 7 -8.99 -8.69 1.47
C LYS A 7 -9.84 -8.90 0.22
N ASN A 8 -10.96 -9.61 0.35
CA ASN A 8 -11.86 -9.82 -0.75
C ASN A 8 -12.57 -8.52 -1.16
N LEU A 9 -12.90 -7.65 -0.20
CA LEU A 9 -13.47 -6.34 -0.48
C LEU A 9 -12.46 -5.43 -1.19
N GLU A 10 -11.24 -5.31 -0.66
CA GLU A 10 -10.19 -4.50 -1.27
C GLU A 10 -9.83 -4.94 -2.70
N ALA A 11 -10.04 -6.21 -3.03
CA ALA A 11 -9.81 -6.74 -4.38
C ALA A 11 -10.87 -6.28 -5.40
N LEU A 12 -12.05 -5.82 -4.96
CA LEU A 12 -13.06 -5.27 -5.85
C LEU A 12 -12.64 -3.90 -6.37
N ASN A 13 -12.84 -3.65 -7.65
CA ASN A 13 -12.36 -2.40 -8.28
C ASN A 13 -13.05 -1.16 -7.72
N ASP A 14 -14.33 -1.23 -7.40
CA ASP A 14 -15.09 -0.13 -6.80
C ASP A 14 -14.58 0.22 -5.40
N VAL A 15 -14.34 -0.79 -4.56
CA VAL A 15 -13.79 -0.61 -3.22
C VAL A 15 -12.35 -0.10 -3.28
N PHE A 16 -11.53 -0.66 -4.15
CA PHE A 16 -10.15 -0.21 -4.34
C PHE A 16 -10.09 1.26 -4.78
N ALA A 17 -10.88 1.65 -5.79
CA ALA A 17 -10.96 3.03 -6.25
C ALA A 17 -11.43 3.97 -5.14
N ASP A 18 -12.42 3.57 -4.36
CA ASP A 18 -12.96 4.36 -3.26
C ASP A 18 -11.93 4.59 -2.16
N ILE A 19 -11.20 3.55 -1.74
CA ILE A 19 -10.11 3.68 -0.77
C ILE A 19 -9.07 4.70 -1.24
N VAL A 20 -8.60 4.58 -2.47
CA VAL A 20 -7.58 5.48 -3.01
C VAL A 20 -8.11 6.91 -3.15
N ASN A 21 -9.33 7.08 -3.66
CA ASN A 21 -9.94 8.40 -3.81
C ASN A 21 -10.12 9.11 -2.45
N VAL A 22 -10.57 8.39 -1.43
CA VAL A 22 -10.76 8.98 -0.10
C VAL A 22 -9.43 9.30 0.57
N LEU A 23 -8.50 8.34 0.59
CA LEU A 23 -7.25 8.49 1.35
C LEU A 23 -6.22 9.40 0.67
N LEU A 24 -6.10 9.36 -0.64
CA LEU A 24 -5.13 10.18 -1.38
C LEU A 24 -5.72 11.49 -1.90
N PHE A 25 -6.98 11.50 -2.30
CA PHE A 25 -7.61 12.63 -2.98
C PHE A 25 -8.74 13.28 -2.19
N LYS A 26 -8.85 12.97 -0.89
CA LYS A 26 -9.84 13.57 0.02
C LYS A 26 -11.29 13.46 -0.47
N GLY A 27 -11.61 12.34 -1.10
CA GLY A 27 -12.94 12.05 -1.62
C GLY A 27 -13.19 12.55 -3.05
N GLU A 28 -12.25 13.27 -3.66
CA GLU A 28 -12.33 13.59 -5.08
C GLU A 28 -12.27 12.30 -5.91
N GLN A 29 -13.19 12.16 -6.87
CA GLN A 29 -13.33 10.97 -7.70
C GLN A 29 -12.32 11.00 -8.86
N VAL A 30 -11.04 10.85 -8.54
CA VAL A 30 -9.92 10.86 -9.49
C VAL A 30 -9.80 9.53 -10.22
N ILE A 31 -9.90 8.42 -9.48
CA ILE A 31 -9.80 7.06 -10.02
C ILE A 31 -11.20 6.51 -10.26
N ASN A 32 -11.47 6.10 -11.51
CA ASN A 32 -12.67 5.36 -11.86
C ASN A 32 -12.37 3.86 -11.83
N GLU A 33 -13.26 3.08 -11.22
CA GLU A 33 -13.13 1.62 -11.13
C GLU A 33 -12.94 0.92 -12.48
N LYS A 34 -13.54 1.48 -13.55
CA LYS A 34 -13.45 0.96 -14.92
C LYS A 34 -12.06 1.09 -15.54
N ASP A 35 -11.24 1.97 -14.99
CA ASP A 35 -9.88 2.22 -15.45
C ASP A 35 -8.83 1.41 -14.68
N LEU A 36 -9.28 0.55 -13.75
CA LEU A 36 -8.42 -0.34 -12.99
C LEU A 36 -8.32 -1.71 -13.64
N GLU A 37 -7.09 -2.16 -13.82
CA GLU A 37 -6.78 -3.52 -14.25
C GLU A 37 -6.16 -4.30 -13.09
N ALA A 38 -6.58 -5.57 -12.95
CA ALA A 38 -5.93 -6.46 -12.02
C ALA A 38 -4.45 -6.60 -12.40
N ASP A 39 -3.58 -6.45 -11.42
CA ASP A 39 -2.17 -6.72 -11.64
C ASP A 39 -1.95 -8.23 -11.63
N THR A 40 -1.62 -8.78 -12.81
CA THR A 40 -1.33 -10.20 -12.99
C THR A 40 0.08 -10.58 -12.53
N THR A 41 0.89 -9.59 -12.15
CA THR A 41 2.21 -9.86 -11.61
C THR A 41 2.04 -10.50 -10.24
N LYS A 42 2.32 -11.80 -10.19
CA LYS A 42 2.41 -12.52 -8.90
C LYS A 42 3.37 -11.74 -8.04
N SER A 43 2.89 -11.24 -6.91
CA SER A 43 3.76 -10.55 -5.97
C SER A 43 4.96 -11.46 -5.72
N MET A 44 6.17 -10.97 -5.95
CA MET A 44 7.42 -11.74 -5.78
C MET A 44 7.65 -12.18 -4.31
N PHE A 45 6.73 -11.85 -3.42
CA PHE A 45 6.72 -12.18 -1.99
C PHE A 45 6.52 -13.65 -1.68
N LYS A 46 5.99 -14.42 -2.63
CA LYS A 46 5.91 -15.88 -2.48
C LYS A 46 7.27 -16.58 -2.55
N ALA A 47 8.33 -15.89 -2.96
CA ALA A 47 9.65 -16.49 -3.11
C ALA A 47 10.34 -16.80 -1.78
N ASP A 48 10.05 -16.07 -0.69
CA ASP A 48 10.71 -16.25 0.60
C ASP A 48 10.01 -17.27 1.53
N GLY A 49 8.96 -17.94 1.09
CA GLY A 49 8.32 -19.07 1.81
C GLY A 49 7.71 -18.73 3.18
N LYS A 50 7.84 -17.50 3.64
CA LYS A 50 7.23 -16.98 4.86
C LYS A 50 6.34 -15.80 4.52
N ILE A 51 5.15 -16.10 4.04
CA ILE A 51 4.07 -15.12 4.10
C ILE A 51 3.84 -14.86 5.57
N HIS A 52 4.13 -13.67 6.04
CA HIS A 52 3.56 -13.21 7.30
C HIS A 52 2.05 -13.26 7.10
N GLU A 53 1.37 -14.18 7.78
CA GLU A 53 -0.06 -14.45 7.63
C GLU A 53 -0.96 -13.22 7.84
N GLN A 54 -0.37 -12.08 8.12
CA GLN A 54 -0.99 -10.84 8.56
C GLN A 54 -0.88 -9.69 7.56
N GLU A 55 -0.16 -9.86 6.47
CA GLU A 55 -0.07 -8.87 5.42
C GLU A 55 -1.00 -9.23 4.26
N ARG A 56 -1.79 -8.26 3.85
CA ARG A 56 -2.69 -8.36 2.71
C ARG A 56 -2.20 -7.41 1.65
N ASP A 57 -2.01 -7.94 0.49
CA ASP A 57 -1.51 -7.23 -0.67
C ASP A 57 -2.54 -7.30 -1.80
N VAL A 58 -2.98 -6.14 -2.27
CA VAL A 58 -3.80 -6.00 -3.46
C VAL A 58 -3.19 -4.93 -4.33
N SER A 59 -2.85 -5.28 -5.56
CA SER A 59 -2.26 -4.35 -6.52
C SER A 59 -3.12 -4.25 -7.77
N LYS A 60 -3.28 -3.02 -8.27
CA LYS A 60 -3.98 -2.73 -9.52
C LYS A 60 -3.22 -1.69 -10.33
N PHE A 61 -3.32 -1.80 -11.64
CA PHE A 61 -2.81 -0.81 -12.56
C PHE A 61 -3.93 0.17 -12.93
N TRP A 62 -3.70 1.46 -12.72
CA TRP A 62 -4.62 2.51 -13.14
C TRP A 62 -4.20 3.04 -14.51
N LYS A 63 -4.98 2.70 -15.53
CA LYS A 63 -4.66 2.98 -16.94
C LYS A 63 -4.52 4.46 -17.23
N ASN A 64 -5.44 5.29 -16.77
CA ASN A 64 -5.43 6.72 -17.08
C ASN A 64 -4.27 7.47 -16.44
N GLY A 65 -3.84 7.04 -15.25
CA GLY A 65 -2.69 7.61 -14.57
C GLY A 65 -1.37 6.95 -14.92
N GLU A 66 -1.40 5.83 -15.62
CA GLU A 66 -0.23 5.02 -15.93
C GLU A 66 0.63 4.73 -14.68
N ILE A 67 -0.01 4.27 -13.62
CA ILE A 67 0.60 3.99 -12.32
C ILE A 67 0.06 2.69 -11.75
N ARG A 68 0.95 1.91 -11.11
CA ARG A 68 0.57 0.79 -10.26
C ARG A 68 0.32 1.28 -8.85
N ILE A 69 -0.81 0.89 -8.27
CA ILE A 69 -1.18 1.19 -6.90
C ILE A 69 -1.30 -0.12 -6.12
N SER A 70 -0.59 -0.20 -5.00
CA SER A 70 -0.64 -1.34 -4.09
C SER A 70 -1.22 -0.93 -2.75
N ILE A 71 -2.06 -1.78 -2.18
CA ILE A 71 -2.61 -1.62 -0.84
C ILE A 71 -2.11 -2.77 0.03
N LEU A 72 -1.40 -2.46 1.11
CA LEU A 72 -0.97 -3.39 2.14
C LEU A 72 -1.84 -3.19 3.39
N GLY A 73 -2.59 -4.21 3.77
CA GLY A 73 -3.36 -4.21 5.02
C GLY A 73 -2.57 -4.84 6.16
N ILE A 74 -2.47 -4.16 7.29
CA ILE A 74 -1.78 -4.63 8.50
C ILE A 74 -2.78 -4.71 9.64
N GLU A 75 -2.95 -5.91 10.19
CA GLU A 75 -3.86 -6.17 11.29
C GLU A 75 -3.26 -5.89 12.66
N ASN A 76 -4.15 -5.65 13.61
CA ASN A 76 -3.85 -5.21 14.96
C ASN A 76 -3.16 -6.26 15.86
N GLN A 77 -3.15 -7.54 15.49
CA GLN A 77 -2.72 -8.61 16.39
C GLN A 77 -1.22 -8.79 16.50
N THR A 78 -0.47 -8.04 15.72
CA THR A 78 0.99 -8.02 15.77
C THR A 78 1.51 -6.66 16.18
N ALA A 79 2.59 -6.70 16.93
CA ALA A 79 3.37 -5.51 17.19
C ALA A 79 3.63 -4.74 15.89
N GLN A 80 3.41 -3.43 15.91
CA GLN A 80 3.73 -2.56 14.79
C GLN A 80 5.17 -2.86 14.31
N ASP A 81 5.33 -2.98 13.01
CA ASP A 81 6.61 -3.33 12.41
C ASP A 81 7.48 -2.09 12.19
N SER A 82 8.58 -2.00 12.90
CA SER A 82 9.56 -0.92 12.74
C SER A 82 10.36 -1.01 11.44
N ASP A 83 10.31 -2.15 10.74
CA ASP A 83 11.00 -2.37 9.48
C ASP A 83 10.08 -2.15 8.25
N MET A 84 8.88 -1.62 8.46
CA MET A 84 7.91 -1.41 7.38
C MET A 84 8.46 -0.60 6.19
N PRO A 85 9.24 0.48 6.37
CA PRO A 85 9.87 1.15 5.24
C PRO A 85 10.79 0.26 4.41
N LEU A 86 11.56 -0.63 5.04
CA LEU A 86 12.41 -1.61 4.35
C LEU A 86 11.58 -2.60 3.54
N ARG A 87 10.43 -3.01 4.06
CA ARG A 87 9.51 -3.90 3.35
C ARG A 87 8.88 -3.20 2.15
N VAL A 88 8.34 -2.01 2.33
CA VAL A 88 7.68 -1.28 1.24
C VAL A 88 8.66 -0.96 0.12
N ILE A 89 9.88 -0.50 0.43
CA ILE A 89 10.88 -0.25 -0.62
C ILE A 89 11.27 -1.54 -1.35
N SER A 90 11.33 -2.67 -0.65
CA SER A 90 11.59 -3.98 -1.27
C SER A 90 10.47 -4.36 -2.24
N TYR A 91 9.23 -4.07 -1.88
CA TYR A 91 8.04 -4.31 -2.69
C TYR A 91 8.03 -3.43 -3.93
N ASP A 92 8.19 -2.15 -3.76
CA ASP A 92 8.23 -1.21 -4.87
C ASP A 92 9.41 -1.51 -5.81
N GLY A 93 10.58 -1.83 -5.25
CA GLY A 93 11.76 -2.25 -6.00
C GLY A 93 11.54 -3.53 -6.82
N ALA A 94 10.85 -4.53 -6.25
CA ALA A 94 10.49 -5.75 -6.96
C ALA A 94 9.56 -5.47 -8.15
N SER A 95 8.61 -4.54 -7.99
CA SER A 95 7.75 -4.08 -9.08
C SER A 95 8.53 -3.40 -10.20
N TYR A 96 9.48 -2.53 -9.86
CA TYR A 96 10.36 -1.90 -10.86
C TYR A 96 11.26 -2.93 -11.56
N LYS A 97 11.83 -3.88 -10.81
CA LYS A 97 12.64 -4.96 -11.39
C LYS A 97 11.84 -5.76 -12.41
N GLN A 98 10.58 -6.05 -12.12
CA GLN A 98 9.73 -6.79 -13.03
C GLN A 98 9.48 -6.03 -14.32
N GLN A 99 9.29 -4.71 -14.27
CA GLN A 99 9.19 -3.88 -15.46
C GLN A 99 10.47 -3.94 -16.32
N LEU A 100 11.65 -4.04 -15.69
CA LEU A 100 12.92 -4.18 -16.40
C LEU A 100 13.06 -5.55 -17.07
N LEU A 101 12.50 -6.59 -16.49
CA LEU A 101 12.56 -7.96 -17.02
C LEU A 101 11.53 -8.25 -18.11
N ASP A 102 10.44 -7.48 -18.14
CA ASP A 102 9.40 -7.64 -19.15
C ASP A 102 9.82 -6.99 -20.48
N LYS A 103 10.19 -7.84 -21.44
CA LYS A 103 10.64 -7.40 -22.77
C LYS A 103 9.53 -6.72 -23.59
N ASN A 104 8.27 -6.96 -23.26
CA ASN A 104 7.11 -6.36 -23.91
C ASN A 104 6.75 -4.98 -23.33
N GLN A 105 7.27 -4.65 -22.17
CA GLN A 105 7.03 -3.38 -21.49
C GLN A 105 7.88 -2.27 -22.09
N LYS A 106 7.29 -1.46 -22.95
CA LYS A 106 7.99 -0.37 -23.64
C LYS A 106 8.16 0.89 -22.79
N LYS A 107 7.20 1.16 -21.89
CA LYS A 107 7.17 2.36 -21.06
C LYS A 107 7.21 1.98 -19.59
N ARG A 108 8.06 2.67 -18.82
CA ARG A 108 8.11 2.50 -17.35
C ARG A 108 7.00 3.31 -16.71
N TYR A 109 6.51 2.82 -15.59
CA TYR A 109 5.46 3.48 -14.81
C TYR A 109 5.81 3.49 -13.31
N PRO A 110 5.38 4.54 -12.59
CA PRO A 110 5.63 4.63 -11.15
C PRO A 110 4.78 3.62 -10.37
N VAL A 111 5.18 3.38 -9.13
CA VAL A 111 4.48 2.55 -8.16
C VAL A 111 4.17 3.39 -6.92
N ALA A 112 2.93 3.35 -6.45
CA ALA A 112 2.53 3.93 -5.18
C ALA A 112 1.99 2.83 -4.27
N THR A 113 2.46 2.79 -3.02
CA THR A 113 2.01 1.82 -2.02
C THR A 113 1.36 2.54 -0.86
N LEU A 114 0.13 2.13 -0.51
CA LEU A 114 -0.61 2.57 0.66
C LEU A 114 -0.53 1.48 1.72
N VAL A 115 -0.15 1.85 2.94
CA VAL A 115 -0.17 0.96 4.10
C VAL A 115 -1.41 1.30 4.93
N LEU A 116 -2.36 0.38 4.99
CA LEU A 116 -3.57 0.53 5.79
C LEU A 116 -3.37 -0.19 7.13
N TYR A 117 -3.28 0.59 8.20
CA TYR A 117 -3.14 0.07 9.55
C TYR A 117 -4.51 0.02 10.23
N PHE A 118 -4.96 -1.18 10.57
CA PHE A 118 -6.27 -1.45 11.18
C PHE A 118 -6.23 -1.54 12.70
N GLY A 119 -5.08 -1.27 13.33
CA GLY A 119 -4.94 -1.27 14.78
C GLY A 119 -5.92 -0.31 15.46
N THR A 120 -6.61 -0.78 16.49
CA THR A 120 -7.64 -0.03 17.23
C THR A 120 -7.16 0.54 18.56
N GLU A 121 -6.09 0.01 19.12
CA GLU A 121 -5.59 0.41 20.44
C GLU A 121 -4.77 1.70 20.36
N GLU A 122 -3.91 1.81 19.37
CA GLU A 122 -3.05 2.98 19.16
C GLU A 122 -2.82 3.25 17.67
N LYS A 123 -2.52 4.50 17.34
CA LYS A 123 -2.09 4.88 15.99
C LYS A 123 -0.72 4.31 15.67
N TRP A 124 -0.41 4.19 14.39
CA TRP A 124 0.94 3.83 13.94
C TRP A 124 1.98 4.78 14.51
N SER A 125 2.90 4.24 15.31
CA SER A 125 3.98 4.99 15.98
C SER A 125 5.39 4.57 15.57
N LYS A 126 5.49 3.55 14.68
CA LYS A 126 6.78 3.04 14.18
C LYS A 126 7.27 3.82 12.97
N ALA A 127 8.40 3.39 12.43
CA ALA A 127 9.08 4.03 11.30
C ALA A 127 8.15 4.32 10.12
N LYS A 128 8.25 5.51 9.55
CA LYS A 128 7.58 5.95 8.32
C LYS A 128 8.58 6.34 7.23
N HIS A 129 9.85 6.40 7.58
CA HIS A 129 10.96 6.72 6.70
C HIS A 129 12.04 5.66 6.81
N LEU A 130 12.75 5.42 5.73
CA LEU A 130 13.87 4.49 5.72
C LEU A 130 14.95 4.89 6.75
N TYR A 131 15.19 6.19 6.92
CA TYR A 131 16.12 6.72 7.91
C TYR A 131 15.74 6.38 9.36
N ASP A 132 14.46 6.10 9.64
CA ASP A 132 14.02 5.67 10.97
C ASP A 132 14.40 4.21 11.29
N CYS A 133 14.80 3.44 10.28
CA CYS A 133 15.11 2.01 10.43
C CYS A 133 16.55 1.74 10.86
N PHE A 134 17.45 2.71 10.70
CA PHE A 134 18.88 2.57 10.99
C PHE A 134 19.55 3.94 11.18
N GLU A 135 20.75 3.91 11.76
CA GLU A 135 21.57 5.12 11.86
C GLU A 135 22.34 5.35 10.56
N VAL A 136 22.22 6.57 10.02
CA VAL A 136 22.98 7.00 8.85
C VAL A 136 24.15 7.84 9.33
N PRO A 137 25.42 7.44 9.06
CA PRO A 137 26.59 8.24 9.41
C PRO A 137 26.48 9.64 8.79
N GLU A 138 26.72 10.69 9.58
CA GLU A 138 26.51 12.09 9.17
C GLU A 138 27.19 12.42 7.84
N LYS A 139 28.43 11.95 7.67
CA LYS A 139 29.22 12.18 6.44
C LYS A 139 28.66 11.46 5.20
N LEU A 140 27.78 10.48 5.39
CA LEU A 140 27.22 9.66 4.32
C LEU A 140 25.75 9.98 4.02
N LYS A 141 25.10 10.85 4.77
CA LYS A 141 23.69 11.20 4.60
C LYS A 141 23.34 11.65 3.18
N SER A 142 24.22 12.41 2.54
CA SER A 142 24.00 12.88 1.16
C SER A 142 24.07 11.74 0.12
N PHE A 143 24.57 10.57 0.49
CA PHE A 143 24.72 9.43 -0.40
C PHE A 143 23.71 8.31 -0.11
N VAL A 144 22.99 8.37 1.01
CA VAL A 144 21.95 7.41 1.38
C VAL A 144 20.59 8.05 1.12
N ASN A 145 19.84 7.48 0.20
CA ASN A 145 18.49 7.96 -0.11
C ASN A 145 17.51 7.57 0.98
N ASP A 146 16.69 8.51 1.40
CA ASP A 146 15.53 8.22 2.25
C ASP A 146 14.35 7.72 1.42
N TYR A 147 13.43 7.01 2.05
CA TYR A 147 12.23 6.48 1.43
C TYR A 147 11.05 6.60 2.39
N LYS A 148 10.08 7.44 2.01
CA LYS A 148 8.87 7.64 2.80
C LYS A 148 7.79 6.64 2.42
N ILE A 149 7.10 6.06 3.42
CA ILE A 149 5.91 5.24 3.22
C ILE A 149 4.64 6.03 3.56
N ASN A 150 3.52 5.62 2.97
CA ASN A 150 2.22 6.24 3.19
C ASN A 150 1.39 5.34 4.11
N VAL A 151 1.29 5.71 5.40
CA VAL A 151 0.54 4.96 6.41
C VAL A 151 -0.75 5.68 6.73
N PHE A 152 -1.86 4.94 6.69
CA PHE A 152 -3.19 5.42 7.03
C PHE A 152 -3.74 4.63 8.22
N ASN A 153 -4.07 5.34 9.30
CA ASN A 153 -4.65 4.74 10.51
C ASN A 153 -6.17 4.62 10.33
N ILE A 154 -6.62 3.48 9.85
CA ILE A 154 -8.03 3.29 9.42
C ILE A 154 -9.00 3.41 10.59
N ALA A 155 -8.68 2.80 11.75
CA ALA A 155 -9.53 2.88 12.93
C ALA A 155 -9.64 4.30 13.54
N PHE A 156 -8.77 5.22 13.13
CA PHE A 156 -8.70 6.60 13.65
C PHE A 156 -9.08 7.66 12.61
N LEU A 157 -9.71 7.25 11.51
CA LEU A 157 -10.23 8.19 10.52
C LEU A 157 -11.33 9.06 11.15
N SER A 158 -11.35 10.34 10.79
CA SER A 158 -12.40 11.25 11.24
C SER A 158 -13.77 10.85 10.68
N SER A 159 -14.85 11.21 11.38
CA SER A 159 -16.21 10.99 10.89
C SER A 159 -16.43 11.63 9.52
N LYS A 160 -15.81 12.79 9.26
CA LYS A 160 -15.85 13.47 7.96
C LYS A 160 -15.19 12.62 6.87
N THR A 161 -14.04 12.01 7.15
CA THR A 161 -13.35 11.13 6.20
C THR A 161 -14.15 9.85 5.95
N ILE A 162 -14.66 9.22 7.01
CA ILE A 162 -15.51 8.03 6.91
C ILE A 162 -16.73 8.30 6.03
N ALA A 163 -17.35 9.47 6.17
CA ALA A 163 -18.52 9.85 5.36
C ALA A 163 -18.22 10.01 3.86
N MET A 164 -16.95 10.15 3.48
CA MET A 164 -16.54 10.25 2.07
C MET A 164 -16.57 8.91 1.34
N PHE A 165 -16.46 7.78 2.06
CA PHE A 165 -16.52 6.46 1.45
C PHE A 165 -17.92 6.18 0.88
N LYS A 166 -17.95 5.67 -0.33
CA LYS A 166 -19.18 5.33 -1.06
C LYS A 166 -19.38 3.82 -1.19
N SER A 167 -18.31 3.05 -1.02
CA SER A 167 -18.33 1.59 -1.12
C SER A 167 -18.59 0.91 0.23
N ASP A 168 -18.64 -0.41 0.20
CA ASP A 168 -18.79 -1.25 1.40
C ASP A 168 -17.60 -1.20 2.36
N PHE A 169 -16.50 -0.59 1.97
CA PHE A 169 -15.35 -0.35 2.87
C PHE A 169 -15.75 0.47 4.10
N LYS A 170 -16.78 1.29 3.99
CA LYS A 170 -17.33 2.08 5.10
C LYS A 170 -17.79 1.23 6.30
N ILE A 171 -18.02 -0.06 6.10
CA ILE A 171 -18.56 -0.98 7.13
C ILE A 171 -17.43 -1.60 7.97
N ILE A 172 -16.19 -1.47 7.57
CA ILE A 172 -15.00 -1.96 8.27
C ILE A 172 -14.55 -0.92 9.31
#